data_72401ce53671b9106db3ef5993cc6eb8
#
_entry.id   72401ce53671b9106db3ef5993cc6eb8
#
_cell.length_a   1.000
_cell.length_b   1.000
_cell.length_c   1.000
_cell.angle_alpha   90.00
_cell.angle_beta   90.00
_cell.angle_gamma   90.00
#
_symmetry.space_group_name_H-M   'P 1'
#
loop_
_entity.id
_entity.type
_entity.pdbx_description
1 polymer ?
#
loop_
_entity_poly.entity_id
_entity_poly.type
_entity_poly.pdbx_seq_one_letter_code
_entity_poly.pdbx_strand_id
1 'polypeptide(L)'
;MEPFTHTGGSAAEARDLDAVARFYVKCVLWLGVHDPIYVDAYFGPAAVQEEALTVTVPPDRIAGYAADLLATLDRIEPDRLEDAGRMRHAYLRGMVRALEARAGILAGKGLAFDAGAEALFGVAAPEDDPAWYEGLHAALDADLPGNGDLAGRYRTFMDSFAIPPDRLEPVFAAAFAESRRRTAEHLPLPAGERLEVAYVTGEPWEAHNRYLGDGTSLVRVNADLPVTVDRPLTHACHEGYPGHHTMRAVREAALVRARGWIEHSVVPLASPLATVGEGAARLGEEMIFPAPERVRFLEEILFPLAGFDPADAALVDAVSTTATDLLFPGNTRVARGFIDGALSREEACGLLRDVLLLDPEAAEAHLRFIEEFQAYPVALSEGYRLVRDYVGSGADRWERFAHVLTEPVLPGDLTLNGSPG
;
A
#
# COMPACT_ATOMS: atom_id res chain seq x y z
N MET A 1 15.09 -6.02 -53.93
CA MET A 1 15.77 -6.01 -52.65
C MET A 1 14.70 -5.66 -51.63
N GLU A 2 14.07 -6.72 -51.10
CA GLU A 2 12.99 -6.58 -50.10
C GLU A 2 13.58 -6.25 -48.72
N PRO A 3 12.91 -5.42 -47.91
CA PRO A 3 13.41 -5.12 -46.55
C PRO A 3 13.18 -6.32 -45.66
N PHE A 4 14.26 -6.83 -45.07
CA PHE A 4 14.23 -7.85 -44.00
C PHE A 4 13.47 -7.30 -42.79
N THR A 5 12.26 -7.79 -42.57
CA THR A 5 11.53 -7.60 -41.31
C THR A 5 12.16 -8.52 -40.25
N HIS A 6 12.92 -7.95 -39.32
CA HIS A 6 13.41 -8.63 -38.15
C HIS A 6 12.25 -8.81 -37.13
N THR A 7 11.41 -9.80 -37.32
CA THR A 7 10.33 -10.19 -36.41
C THR A 7 10.75 -11.34 -35.45
N GLY A 8 11.99 -11.81 -35.53
CA GLY A 8 12.45 -12.98 -34.75
C GLY A 8 12.93 -12.69 -33.32
N GLY A 9 13.50 -11.52 -33.06
CA GLY A 9 14.05 -11.16 -31.75
C GLY A 9 12.96 -10.96 -30.68
N SER A 10 12.03 -10.07 -30.95
CA SER A 10 10.94 -9.68 -30.02
C SER A 10 10.09 -10.86 -29.50
N ALA A 11 9.79 -11.83 -30.35
CA ALA A 11 8.98 -13.00 -29.94
C ALA A 11 9.74 -14.02 -29.09
N ALA A 12 11.08 -14.09 -29.18
CA ALA A 12 11.90 -14.94 -28.32
C ALA A 12 12.03 -14.33 -26.94
N GLU A 13 12.34 -13.03 -26.87
CA GLU A 13 12.47 -12.28 -25.61
C GLU A 13 11.15 -12.19 -24.84
N ALA A 14 9.99 -12.06 -25.52
CA ALA A 14 8.67 -12.13 -24.90
C ALA A 14 8.41 -13.51 -24.25
N ARG A 15 8.82 -14.61 -24.90
CA ARG A 15 8.72 -15.97 -24.33
C ARG A 15 9.62 -16.15 -23.12
N ASP A 16 10.80 -15.54 -23.11
CA ASP A 16 11.71 -15.57 -21.97
C ASP A 16 11.11 -14.81 -20.78
N LEU A 17 10.46 -13.65 -21.00
CA LEU A 17 9.72 -12.93 -19.97
C LEU A 17 8.55 -13.75 -19.41
N ASP A 18 7.81 -14.48 -20.23
CA ASP A 18 6.72 -15.34 -19.78
C ASP A 18 7.23 -16.50 -18.91
N ALA A 19 8.38 -17.09 -19.26
CA ALA A 19 9.00 -18.16 -18.47
C ALA A 19 9.50 -17.61 -17.12
N VAL A 20 10.15 -16.45 -17.12
CA VAL A 20 10.58 -15.75 -15.90
C VAL A 20 9.38 -15.42 -15.02
N ALA A 21 8.32 -14.84 -15.57
CA ALA A 21 7.11 -14.46 -14.84
C ALA A 21 6.44 -15.66 -14.17
N ARG A 22 6.28 -16.77 -14.89
CA ARG A 22 5.70 -18.00 -14.32
C ARG A 22 6.55 -18.57 -13.20
N PHE A 23 7.88 -18.56 -13.33
CA PHE A 23 8.75 -19.09 -12.28
C PHE A 23 8.85 -18.16 -11.09
N TYR A 24 8.84 -16.84 -11.33
CA TYR A 24 8.72 -15.83 -10.28
C TYR A 24 7.48 -16.05 -9.41
N VAL A 25 6.30 -16.24 -10.02
CA VAL A 25 5.06 -16.54 -9.28
C VAL A 25 5.22 -17.76 -8.37
N LYS A 26 5.83 -18.84 -8.87
CA LYS A 26 6.10 -20.03 -8.03
C LYS A 26 7.03 -19.72 -6.87
N CYS A 27 8.10 -18.95 -7.10
CA CYS A 27 9.03 -18.54 -6.04
C CYS A 27 8.33 -17.71 -4.95
N VAL A 28 7.42 -16.78 -5.33
CA VAL A 28 6.60 -16.02 -4.40
C VAL A 28 5.70 -16.94 -3.57
N LEU A 29 5.01 -17.89 -4.20
CA LEU A 29 4.16 -18.86 -3.51
C LEU A 29 4.96 -19.78 -2.56
N TRP A 30 6.16 -20.22 -2.95
CA TRP A 30 7.05 -20.97 -2.06
C TRP A 30 7.49 -20.16 -0.85
N LEU A 31 7.81 -18.88 -1.05
CA LEU A 31 8.22 -18.02 0.05
C LEU A 31 7.05 -17.76 1.02
N GLY A 32 5.82 -17.66 0.51
CA GLY A 32 4.61 -17.54 1.32
C GLY A 32 4.34 -18.73 2.24
N VAL A 33 4.92 -19.92 1.97
CA VAL A 33 4.86 -21.06 2.91
C VAL A 33 5.69 -20.82 4.17
N HIS A 34 6.80 -20.06 4.05
CA HIS A 34 7.69 -19.71 5.16
C HIS A 34 7.31 -18.39 5.84
N ASP A 35 6.58 -17.55 5.15
CA ASP A 35 6.16 -16.24 5.58
C ASP A 35 4.66 -16.04 5.23
N PRO A 36 3.75 -16.44 6.12
CA PRO A 36 2.30 -16.46 5.83
C PRO A 36 1.70 -15.11 5.48
N ILE A 37 2.33 -14.01 5.91
CA ILE A 37 1.86 -12.65 5.60
C ILE A 37 2.43 -12.13 4.27
N TYR A 38 3.45 -12.80 3.69
CA TYR A 38 4.14 -12.31 2.50
C TYR A 38 3.25 -12.22 1.26
N VAL A 39 2.34 -13.18 1.08
CA VAL A 39 1.41 -13.23 -0.06
C VAL A 39 0.05 -12.71 0.37
N ASP A 40 -0.21 -11.44 0.13
CA ASP A 40 -1.46 -10.78 0.47
C ASP A 40 -2.64 -11.30 -0.39
N ALA A 41 -2.40 -11.52 -1.69
CA ALA A 41 -3.38 -12.09 -2.60
C ALA A 41 -2.74 -12.96 -3.68
N TYR A 42 -3.45 -14.02 -4.06
CA TYR A 42 -3.19 -14.79 -5.26
C TYR A 42 -4.51 -15.09 -5.97
N PHE A 43 -4.61 -14.67 -7.22
CA PHE A 43 -5.78 -14.88 -8.09
C PHE A 43 -5.39 -15.39 -9.49
N GLY A 44 -4.21 -15.99 -9.57
CA GLY A 44 -3.71 -16.66 -10.78
C GLY A 44 -4.30 -18.06 -10.99
N PRO A 45 -3.85 -18.79 -12.03
CA PRO A 45 -4.33 -20.12 -12.32
C PRO A 45 -4.10 -21.10 -11.15
N ALA A 46 -5.16 -21.78 -10.68
CA ALA A 46 -5.10 -22.74 -9.58
C ALA A 46 -4.01 -23.82 -9.79
N ALA A 47 -3.84 -24.28 -11.03
CA ALA A 47 -2.82 -25.28 -11.36
C ALA A 47 -1.39 -24.82 -11.06
N VAL A 48 -1.08 -23.52 -11.14
CA VAL A 48 0.25 -22.98 -10.79
C VAL A 48 0.46 -23.01 -9.29
N GLN A 49 -0.57 -22.67 -8.52
CA GLN A 49 -0.54 -22.74 -7.05
C GLN A 49 -0.45 -24.18 -6.57
N GLU A 50 -1.27 -25.07 -7.11
CA GLU A 50 -1.24 -26.49 -6.79
C GLU A 50 0.14 -27.09 -7.08
N GLU A 51 0.72 -26.82 -8.25
CA GLU A 51 2.06 -27.27 -8.59
C GLU A 51 3.13 -26.72 -7.63
N ALA A 52 3.07 -25.42 -7.30
CA ALA A 52 4.01 -24.83 -6.37
C ALA A 52 3.94 -25.45 -4.97
N LEU A 53 2.73 -25.68 -4.46
CA LEU A 53 2.53 -26.22 -3.11
C LEU A 53 2.77 -27.72 -2.97
N THR A 54 3.11 -28.44 -4.05
CA THR A 54 3.51 -29.87 -3.97
C THR A 54 4.87 -30.07 -3.30
N VAL A 55 5.71 -29.03 -3.23
CA VAL A 55 7.05 -29.09 -2.67
C VAL A 55 7.30 -27.90 -1.74
N THR A 56 8.06 -28.13 -0.69
CA THR A 56 8.56 -27.05 0.18
C THR A 56 9.98 -26.72 -0.24
N VAL A 57 10.21 -25.47 -0.67
CA VAL A 57 11.54 -24.98 -1.09
C VAL A 57 12.07 -24.06 0.00
N PRO A 58 13.26 -24.32 0.58
CA PRO A 58 13.80 -23.49 1.66
C PRO A 58 14.20 -22.10 1.15
N PRO A 59 14.16 -21.05 2.03
CA PRO A 59 14.37 -19.66 1.64
C PRO A 59 15.72 -19.38 0.93
N ASP A 60 16.79 -20.04 1.34
CA ASP A 60 18.11 -19.90 0.70
C ASP A 60 18.12 -20.38 -0.76
N ARG A 61 17.35 -21.44 -1.06
CA ARG A 61 17.17 -21.94 -2.43
C ARG A 61 16.30 -21.01 -3.24
N ILE A 62 15.25 -20.42 -2.64
CA ILE A 62 14.40 -19.40 -3.30
C ILE A 62 15.24 -18.16 -3.66
N ALA A 63 16.11 -17.70 -2.76
CA ALA A 63 17.05 -16.62 -3.06
C ALA A 63 17.98 -16.98 -4.23
N GLY A 64 18.47 -18.23 -4.29
CA GLY A 64 19.28 -18.69 -5.43
C GLY A 64 18.49 -18.69 -6.75
N TYR A 65 17.23 -19.13 -6.73
CA TYR A 65 16.38 -19.07 -7.92
C TYR A 65 16.07 -17.63 -8.35
N ALA A 66 15.89 -16.72 -7.41
CA ALA A 66 15.71 -15.30 -7.73
C ALA A 66 16.96 -14.72 -8.40
N ALA A 67 18.17 -15.05 -7.92
CA ALA A 67 19.42 -14.67 -8.58
C ALA A 67 19.53 -15.22 -10.02
N ASP A 68 19.12 -16.48 -10.25
CA ASP A 68 19.09 -17.07 -11.60
C ASP A 68 18.09 -16.36 -12.52
N LEU A 69 16.92 -15.95 -11.99
CA LEU A 69 15.93 -15.14 -12.70
C LEU A 69 16.49 -13.77 -13.07
N LEU A 70 17.18 -13.09 -12.14
CA LEU A 70 17.86 -11.80 -12.43
C LEU A 70 18.90 -11.97 -13.52
N ALA A 71 19.75 -13.00 -13.44
CA ALA A 71 20.73 -13.29 -14.48
C ALA A 71 20.08 -13.59 -15.84
N THR A 72 18.86 -14.13 -15.86
CA THR A 72 18.08 -14.35 -17.09
C THR A 72 17.55 -13.03 -17.64
N LEU A 73 16.97 -12.19 -16.77
CA LEU A 73 16.50 -10.84 -17.15
C LEU A 73 17.64 -9.96 -17.66
N ASP A 74 18.84 -10.05 -17.07
CA ASP A 74 20.01 -9.27 -17.50
C ASP A 74 20.51 -9.65 -18.91
N ARG A 75 20.16 -10.82 -19.43
CA ARG A 75 20.48 -11.23 -20.81
C ARG A 75 19.46 -10.72 -21.85
N ILE A 76 18.29 -10.30 -21.40
CA ILE A 76 17.29 -9.69 -22.27
C ILE A 76 17.71 -8.26 -22.55
N GLU A 77 17.84 -7.89 -23.83
CA GLU A 77 18.17 -6.54 -24.25
C GLU A 77 16.87 -5.69 -24.30
N PRO A 78 16.65 -4.73 -23.37
CA PRO A 78 15.39 -3.97 -23.32
C PRO A 78 15.09 -3.21 -24.61
N ASP A 79 16.11 -2.73 -25.32
CA ASP A 79 15.98 -1.98 -26.56
C ASP A 79 15.39 -2.82 -27.73
N ARG A 80 15.35 -4.14 -27.59
CA ARG A 80 14.70 -5.04 -28.55
C ARG A 80 13.23 -5.30 -28.21
N LEU A 81 12.79 -4.87 -27.04
CA LEU A 81 11.40 -5.01 -26.62
C LEU A 81 10.57 -3.79 -27.07
N GLU A 82 9.30 -4.00 -27.34
CA GLU A 82 8.33 -2.92 -27.45
C GLU A 82 8.13 -2.24 -26.07
N ASP A 83 7.56 -1.05 -26.02
CA ASP A 83 7.40 -0.23 -24.82
C ASP A 83 6.77 -1.03 -23.65
N ALA A 84 5.68 -1.74 -23.93
CA ALA A 84 5.03 -2.59 -22.93
C ALA A 84 5.94 -3.72 -22.42
N GLY A 85 6.76 -4.29 -23.31
CA GLY A 85 7.75 -5.30 -22.95
C GLY A 85 8.88 -4.73 -22.08
N ARG A 86 9.33 -3.51 -22.36
CA ARG A 86 10.34 -2.81 -21.54
C ARG A 86 9.82 -2.53 -20.12
N MET A 87 8.58 -2.05 -20.02
CA MET A 87 7.94 -1.83 -18.71
C MET A 87 7.80 -3.15 -17.93
N ARG A 88 7.36 -4.21 -18.60
CA ARG A 88 7.23 -5.55 -18.00
C ARG A 88 8.58 -6.09 -17.52
N HIS A 89 9.63 -5.94 -18.32
CA HIS A 89 10.99 -6.35 -17.97
C HIS A 89 11.49 -5.60 -16.72
N ALA A 90 11.35 -4.27 -16.70
CA ALA A 90 11.73 -3.44 -15.55
C ALA A 90 10.95 -3.83 -14.29
N TYR A 91 9.64 -4.04 -14.41
CA TYR A 91 8.78 -4.50 -13.32
C TYR A 91 9.23 -5.86 -12.76
N LEU A 92 9.38 -6.88 -13.61
CA LEU A 92 9.84 -8.21 -13.18
C LEU A 92 11.20 -8.12 -12.49
N ARG A 93 12.12 -7.32 -13.01
CA ARG A 93 13.44 -7.15 -12.43
C ARG A 93 13.39 -6.55 -11.02
N GLY A 94 12.55 -5.52 -10.80
CA GLY A 94 12.32 -4.94 -9.48
C GLY A 94 11.69 -5.92 -8.50
N MET A 95 10.66 -6.65 -8.94
CA MET A 95 9.96 -7.62 -8.11
C MET A 95 10.82 -8.84 -7.75
N VAL A 96 11.66 -9.32 -8.68
CA VAL A 96 12.58 -10.44 -8.41
C VAL A 96 13.71 -10.03 -7.45
N ARG A 97 14.21 -8.79 -7.52
CA ARG A 97 15.17 -8.26 -6.53
C ARG A 97 14.59 -8.24 -5.12
N ALA A 98 13.35 -7.79 -4.97
CA ALA A 98 12.68 -7.77 -3.68
C ALA A 98 12.44 -9.20 -3.15
N LEU A 99 12.07 -10.14 -4.02
CA LEU A 99 11.95 -11.57 -3.67
C LEU A 99 13.29 -12.14 -3.20
N GLU A 100 14.40 -11.86 -3.90
CA GLU A 100 15.76 -12.30 -3.50
C GLU A 100 16.12 -11.77 -2.10
N ALA A 101 15.88 -10.47 -1.87
CA ALA A 101 16.15 -9.82 -0.60
C ALA A 101 15.31 -10.44 0.54
N ARG A 102 13.98 -10.61 0.34
CA ARG A 102 13.09 -11.18 1.37
C ARG A 102 13.46 -12.63 1.67
N ALA A 103 13.72 -13.44 0.66
CA ALA A 103 14.18 -14.81 0.82
C ALA A 103 15.53 -14.87 1.56
N GLY A 104 16.44 -13.94 1.27
CA GLY A 104 17.71 -13.79 1.99
C GLY A 104 17.50 -13.46 3.47
N ILE A 105 16.59 -12.56 3.81
CA ILE A 105 16.24 -12.22 5.20
C ILE A 105 15.71 -13.45 5.93
N LEU A 106 14.80 -14.18 5.34
CA LEU A 106 14.25 -15.42 5.92
C LEU A 106 15.29 -16.55 6.03
N ALA A 107 16.34 -16.51 5.20
CA ALA A 107 17.51 -17.39 5.31
C ALA A 107 18.54 -16.92 6.35
N GLY A 108 18.24 -15.84 7.11
CA GLY A 108 19.09 -15.31 8.19
C GLY A 108 20.09 -14.23 7.76
N LYS A 109 19.96 -13.67 6.55
CA LYS A 109 20.76 -12.49 6.14
C LYS A 109 20.09 -11.24 6.70
N GLY A 110 20.62 -10.66 7.76
CA GLY A 110 20.16 -9.37 8.28
C GLY A 110 20.42 -8.26 7.26
N LEU A 111 19.49 -7.30 7.16
CA LEU A 111 19.65 -6.04 6.44
C LEU A 111 19.43 -4.88 7.42
N ALA A 112 20.27 -3.85 7.33
CA ALA A 112 19.99 -2.57 7.96
C ALA A 112 18.72 -1.96 7.34
N PHE A 113 18.04 -1.11 8.08
CA PHE A 113 16.74 -0.57 7.68
C PHE A 113 16.77 0.08 6.28
N ASP A 114 17.75 0.98 6.03
CA ASP A 114 17.83 1.69 4.74
C ASP A 114 18.11 0.74 3.57
N ALA A 115 19.00 -0.25 3.76
CA ALA A 115 19.23 -1.28 2.77
C ALA A 115 18.00 -2.17 2.52
N GLY A 116 17.23 -2.45 3.57
CA GLY A 116 15.94 -3.14 3.47
C GLY A 116 14.88 -2.32 2.73
N ALA A 117 14.81 -1.02 2.98
CA ALA A 117 13.92 -0.09 2.29
C ALA A 117 14.19 -0.08 0.77
N GLU A 118 15.45 0.05 0.37
CA GLU A 118 15.83 0.01 -1.05
C GLU A 118 15.59 -1.35 -1.69
N ALA A 119 16.00 -2.43 -1.01
CA ALA A 119 15.94 -3.78 -1.59
C ALA A 119 14.51 -4.31 -1.70
N LEU A 120 13.66 -4.07 -0.70
CA LEU A 120 12.29 -4.60 -0.64
C LEU A 120 11.28 -3.65 -1.28
N PHE A 121 11.40 -2.34 -1.02
CA PHE A 121 10.37 -1.36 -1.37
C PHE A 121 10.79 -0.42 -2.51
N GLY A 122 12.04 -0.49 -2.96
CA GLY A 122 12.53 0.29 -4.10
C GLY A 122 12.68 1.78 -3.84
N VAL A 123 12.77 2.20 -2.58
CA VAL A 123 12.88 3.59 -2.15
C VAL A 123 13.95 3.75 -1.09
N ALA A 124 14.63 4.90 -1.12
CA ALA A 124 15.47 5.32 0.00
C ALA A 124 14.55 5.82 1.13
N ALA A 125 14.87 5.45 2.37
CA ALA A 125 14.14 5.98 3.50
C ALA A 125 14.48 7.47 3.72
N PRO A 126 13.48 8.32 4.06
CA PRO A 126 13.69 9.75 4.22
C PRO A 126 14.61 10.05 5.40
N GLU A 127 15.26 11.22 5.35
CA GLU A 127 15.94 11.76 6.53
C GLU A 127 14.91 12.12 7.61
N ASP A 128 15.32 11.97 8.87
CA ASP A 128 14.50 12.34 10.01
C ASP A 128 14.56 13.86 10.23
N ASP A 129 13.40 14.50 10.36
CA ASP A 129 13.28 15.92 10.65
C ASP A 129 12.51 16.16 11.95
N PRO A 130 13.20 16.32 13.10
CA PRO A 130 12.55 16.58 14.36
C PRO A 130 11.68 17.85 14.37
N ALA A 131 12.03 18.89 13.61
CA ALA A 131 11.26 20.13 13.54
C ALA A 131 9.90 19.92 12.88
N TRP A 132 9.78 18.95 11.98
CA TRP A 132 8.50 18.54 11.39
C TRP A 132 7.50 18.07 12.46
N TYR A 133 7.93 17.17 13.34
CA TYR A 133 7.07 16.64 14.41
C TYR A 133 6.68 17.71 15.42
N GLU A 134 7.63 18.58 15.81
CA GLU A 134 7.36 19.71 16.71
C GLU A 134 6.30 20.66 16.13
N GLY A 135 6.35 20.94 14.82
CA GLY A 135 5.37 21.76 14.13
C GLY A 135 3.95 21.15 14.14
N LEU A 136 3.84 19.83 13.88
CA LEU A 136 2.57 19.13 13.90
C LEU A 136 2.00 18.98 15.32
N HIS A 137 2.85 18.74 16.33
CA HIS A 137 2.43 18.74 17.74
C HIS A 137 1.91 20.13 18.16
N ALA A 138 2.57 21.21 17.76
CA ALA A 138 2.10 22.56 18.06
C ALA A 138 0.74 22.87 17.39
N ALA A 139 0.51 22.36 16.17
CA ALA A 139 -0.78 22.48 15.50
C ALA A 139 -1.88 21.72 16.27
N LEU A 140 -1.63 20.45 16.61
CA LEU A 140 -2.56 19.66 17.43
C LEU A 140 -2.83 20.31 18.78
N ASP A 141 -1.80 20.85 19.43
CA ASP A 141 -1.94 21.52 20.75
C ASP A 141 -2.84 22.76 20.67
N ALA A 142 -2.79 23.47 19.56
CA ALA A 142 -3.61 24.65 19.29
C ALA A 142 -5.09 24.30 19.00
N ASP A 143 -5.32 23.20 18.28
CA ASP A 143 -6.65 22.80 17.83
C ASP A 143 -7.43 22.01 18.90
N LEU A 144 -6.73 21.18 19.69
CA LEU A 144 -7.38 20.30 20.67
C LEU A 144 -7.91 21.07 21.88
N PRO A 145 -9.15 20.82 22.31
CA PRO A 145 -9.72 21.41 23.51
C PRO A 145 -9.11 20.83 24.81
N GLY A 146 -9.33 21.52 25.92
CA GLY A 146 -8.97 21.05 27.27
C GLY A 146 -7.58 21.45 27.73
N ASN A 147 -7.19 20.90 28.87
CA ASN A 147 -5.89 21.11 29.51
C ASN A 147 -5.25 19.77 29.84
N GLY A 148 -3.92 19.71 29.89
CA GLY A 148 -3.19 18.48 30.16
C GLY A 148 -2.15 18.17 29.08
N ASP A 149 -1.63 16.95 29.11
CA ASP A 149 -0.68 16.50 28.10
C ASP A 149 -1.38 16.30 26.74
N LEU A 150 -0.62 16.55 25.67
CA LEU A 150 -1.15 16.51 24.30
C LEU A 150 -1.75 15.15 23.95
N ALA A 151 -1.07 14.05 24.31
CA ALA A 151 -1.52 12.70 24.00
C ALA A 151 -2.85 12.35 24.68
N GLY A 152 -3.02 12.76 25.95
CA GLY A 152 -4.28 12.58 26.68
C GLY A 152 -5.42 13.39 26.09
N ARG A 153 -5.16 14.64 25.68
CA ARG A 153 -6.15 15.49 25.02
C ARG A 153 -6.57 14.93 23.66
N TYR A 154 -5.60 14.51 22.85
CA TYR A 154 -5.84 13.91 21.54
C TYR A 154 -6.72 12.66 21.67
N ARG A 155 -6.37 11.71 22.54
CA ARG A 155 -7.17 10.50 22.74
C ARG A 155 -8.58 10.82 23.23
N THR A 156 -8.70 11.66 24.28
CA THR A 156 -10.01 12.04 24.81
C THR A 156 -10.91 12.68 23.74
N PHE A 157 -10.31 13.51 22.88
CA PHE A 157 -11.02 14.15 21.79
C PHE A 157 -11.46 13.12 20.74
N MET A 158 -10.55 12.29 20.23
CA MET A 158 -10.89 11.30 19.20
C MET A 158 -11.85 10.24 19.71
N ASP A 159 -11.67 9.74 20.93
CA ASP A 159 -12.56 8.74 21.55
C ASP A 159 -14.01 9.26 21.69
N SER A 160 -14.19 10.59 21.82
CA SER A 160 -15.54 11.18 21.87
C SER A 160 -16.30 11.08 20.54
N PHE A 161 -15.60 10.79 19.43
CA PHE A 161 -16.16 10.57 18.10
C PHE A 161 -16.12 9.09 17.65
N ALA A 162 -15.92 8.16 18.57
CA ALA A 162 -16.05 6.73 18.28
C ALA A 162 -17.49 6.39 17.90
N ILE A 163 -17.69 5.79 16.73
CA ILE A 163 -19.00 5.45 16.17
C ILE A 163 -19.66 4.39 17.06
N PRO A 164 -20.92 4.57 17.50
CA PRO A 164 -21.66 3.52 18.17
C PRO A 164 -21.74 2.25 17.33
N PRO A 165 -21.57 1.04 17.90
CA PRO A 165 -21.52 -0.22 17.15
C PRO A 165 -22.74 -0.46 16.24
N ASP A 166 -23.93 -0.03 16.65
CA ASP A 166 -25.17 -0.14 15.87
C ASP A 166 -25.27 0.84 14.69
N ARG A 167 -24.33 1.80 14.60
CA ARG A 167 -24.23 2.79 13.52
C ARG A 167 -23.04 2.56 12.59
N LEU A 168 -22.16 1.60 12.90
CA LEU A 168 -20.93 1.35 12.15
C LEU A 168 -21.24 0.97 10.69
N GLU A 169 -22.15 0.01 10.48
CA GLU A 169 -22.53 -0.45 9.15
C GLU A 169 -23.09 0.65 8.24
N PRO A 170 -24.10 1.46 8.65
CA PRO A 170 -24.61 2.53 7.79
C PRO A 170 -23.58 3.62 7.48
N VAL A 171 -22.65 3.94 8.38
CA VAL A 171 -21.60 4.93 8.14
C VAL A 171 -20.59 4.40 7.10
N PHE A 172 -20.11 3.17 7.24
CA PHE A 172 -19.25 2.54 6.23
C PHE A 172 -19.93 2.39 4.87
N ALA A 173 -21.20 1.96 4.86
CA ALA A 173 -21.96 1.80 3.61
C ALA A 173 -22.06 3.13 2.84
N ALA A 174 -22.32 4.24 3.53
CA ALA A 174 -22.36 5.57 2.92
C ALA A 174 -20.98 5.98 2.37
N ALA A 175 -19.91 5.76 3.13
CA ALA A 175 -18.53 6.07 2.70
C ALA A 175 -18.13 5.27 1.45
N PHE A 176 -18.33 3.95 1.42
CA PHE A 176 -18.02 3.11 0.25
C PHE A 176 -18.87 3.47 -0.97
N ALA A 177 -20.16 3.74 -0.80
CA ALA A 177 -21.04 4.09 -1.90
C ALA A 177 -20.61 5.40 -2.57
N GLU A 178 -20.29 6.44 -1.78
CA GLU A 178 -19.87 7.73 -2.31
C GLU A 178 -18.45 7.67 -2.91
N SER A 179 -17.51 6.97 -2.28
CA SER A 179 -16.16 6.76 -2.81
C SER A 179 -16.20 6.05 -4.17
N ARG A 180 -17.01 4.99 -4.31
CA ARG A 180 -17.23 4.31 -5.58
C ARG A 180 -17.83 5.23 -6.64
N ARG A 181 -18.88 5.97 -6.28
CA ARG A 181 -19.56 6.90 -7.19
C ARG A 181 -18.59 7.94 -7.75
N ARG A 182 -17.79 8.59 -6.87
CA ARG A 182 -16.81 9.61 -7.26
C ARG A 182 -15.67 9.02 -8.09
N THR A 183 -15.18 7.84 -7.72
CA THR A 183 -14.14 7.15 -8.51
C THR A 183 -14.63 6.85 -9.93
N ALA A 184 -15.86 6.38 -10.08
CA ALA A 184 -16.43 6.04 -11.39
C ALA A 184 -16.65 7.25 -12.31
N GLU A 185 -16.66 8.47 -11.78
CA GLU A 185 -16.72 9.70 -12.59
C GLU A 185 -15.41 9.97 -13.34
N HIS A 186 -14.28 9.44 -12.85
CA HIS A 186 -12.97 9.72 -13.38
C HIS A 186 -12.23 8.50 -13.93
N LEU A 187 -12.53 7.31 -13.40
CA LEU A 187 -11.86 6.06 -13.74
C LEU A 187 -12.87 5.02 -14.24
N PRO A 188 -12.65 4.39 -15.41
CA PRO A 188 -13.50 3.29 -15.86
C PRO A 188 -13.26 2.06 -14.98
N LEU A 189 -14.23 1.74 -14.12
CA LEU A 189 -14.19 0.53 -13.32
C LEU A 189 -14.49 -0.70 -14.20
N PRO A 190 -13.80 -1.83 -14.00
CA PRO A 190 -14.05 -3.07 -14.75
C PRO A 190 -15.51 -3.54 -14.61
N ALA A 191 -16.09 -4.03 -15.69
CA ALA A 191 -17.47 -4.54 -15.66
C ALA A 191 -17.60 -5.71 -14.70
N GLY A 192 -18.57 -5.62 -13.77
CA GLY A 192 -18.84 -6.67 -12.79
C GLY A 192 -17.93 -6.62 -11.54
N GLU A 193 -17.07 -5.58 -11.42
CA GLU A 193 -16.32 -5.39 -10.16
C GLU A 193 -17.28 -5.21 -8.99
N ARG A 194 -16.89 -5.72 -7.83
CA ARG A 194 -17.66 -5.61 -6.59
C ARG A 194 -16.80 -5.66 -5.36
N LEU A 195 -17.25 -4.95 -4.33
CA LEU A 195 -16.63 -4.94 -3.03
C LEU A 195 -17.68 -5.28 -1.98
N GLU A 196 -17.35 -6.23 -1.10
CA GLU A 196 -18.15 -6.62 0.05
C GLU A 196 -17.44 -6.16 1.32
N VAL A 197 -18.21 -5.77 2.33
CA VAL A 197 -17.68 -5.38 3.65
C VAL A 197 -18.13 -6.42 4.67
N ALA A 198 -17.20 -6.93 5.48
CA ALA A 198 -17.50 -7.81 6.59
C ALA A 198 -16.90 -7.25 7.89
N TYR A 199 -17.67 -7.37 8.97
CA TYR A 199 -17.21 -6.97 10.30
C TYR A 199 -16.65 -8.21 11.01
N VAL A 200 -15.41 -8.10 11.50
CA VAL A 200 -14.67 -9.18 12.13
C VAL A 200 -14.16 -8.75 13.51
N THR A 201 -13.67 -9.69 14.30
CA THR A 201 -13.09 -9.46 15.62
C THR A 201 -11.76 -10.20 15.78
N GLY A 202 -10.92 -9.78 16.71
CA GLY A 202 -9.67 -10.46 17.04
C GLY A 202 -8.53 -10.20 16.05
N GLU A 203 -8.63 -9.20 15.20
CA GLU A 203 -7.62 -8.86 14.21
C GLU A 203 -6.71 -7.72 14.71
N PRO A 204 -5.43 -7.68 14.29
CA PRO A 204 -4.49 -6.64 14.75
C PRO A 204 -4.60 -5.31 14.00
N TRP A 205 -5.41 -5.22 12.96
CA TRP A 205 -5.60 -4.06 12.08
C TRP A 205 -7.03 -3.53 12.17
N GLU A 206 -7.25 -2.28 11.77
CA GLU A 206 -8.58 -1.63 11.73
C GLU A 206 -9.42 -2.10 10.54
N ALA A 207 -8.81 -2.14 9.37
CA ALA A 207 -9.43 -2.64 8.15
C ALA A 207 -8.37 -3.27 7.23
N HIS A 208 -8.81 -4.20 6.38
CA HIS A 208 -7.92 -4.88 5.43
C HIS A 208 -8.71 -5.34 4.20
N ASN A 209 -8.17 -5.09 3.01
CA ASN A 209 -8.74 -5.55 1.75
C ASN A 209 -8.14 -6.89 1.36
N ARG A 210 -8.96 -7.92 1.26
CA ARG A 210 -8.61 -9.19 0.64
C ARG A 210 -9.16 -9.23 -0.79
N TYR A 211 -8.28 -9.15 -1.77
CA TYR A 211 -8.66 -9.30 -3.17
C TYR A 211 -8.82 -10.78 -3.51
N LEU A 212 -9.97 -11.14 -4.11
CA LEU A 212 -10.37 -12.53 -4.37
C LEU A 212 -10.22 -12.92 -5.85
N GLY A 213 -9.83 -11.97 -6.71
CA GLY A 213 -9.88 -12.12 -8.16
C GLY A 213 -11.26 -11.81 -8.74
N ASP A 214 -11.36 -11.86 -10.06
CA ASP A 214 -12.59 -11.56 -10.80
C ASP A 214 -13.22 -10.20 -10.46
N GLY A 215 -12.37 -9.18 -10.23
CA GLY A 215 -12.80 -7.85 -9.84
C GLY A 215 -13.47 -7.79 -8.46
N THR A 216 -13.24 -8.78 -7.58
CA THR A 216 -13.92 -8.90 -6.30
C THR A 216 -12.98 -8.67 -5.13
N SER A 217 -13.40 -7.84 -4.17
CA SER A 217 -12.74 -7.68 -2.88
C SER A 217 -13.68 -7.96 -1.71
N LEU A 218 -13.09 -8.46 -0.62
CA LEU A 218 -13.70 -8.49 0.70
C LEU A 218 -12.90 -7.56 1.61
N VAL A 219 -13.49 -6.43 1.98
CA VAL A 219 -12.93 -5.54 3.02
C VAL A 219 -13.42 -6.02 4.37
N ARG A 220 -12.49 -6.33 5.25
CA ARG A 220 -12.77 -6.74 6.64
C ARG A 220 -12.51 -5.55 7.55
N VAL A 221 -13.48 -5.18 8.38
CA VAL A 221 -13.39 -4.10 9.37
C VAL A 221 -13.38 -4.73 10.75
N ASN A 222 -12.37 -4.41 11.56
CA ASN A 222 -12.28 -4.91 12.93
C ASN A 222 -13.23 -4.14 13.85
N ALA A 223 -14.29 -4.81 14.31
CA ALA A 223 -15.33 -4.22 15.17
C ALA A 223 -14.93 -4.17 16.66
N ASP A 224 -13.79 -4.77 17.05
CA ASP A 224 -13.30 -4.69 18.44
C ASP A 224 -12.59 -3.36 18.73
N LEU A 225 -12.09 -2.70 17.69
CA LEU A 225 -11.40 -1.43 17.83
C LEU A 225 -12.42 -0.27 17.72
N PRO A 226 -12.29 0.77 18.55
CA PRO A 226 -13.09 1.97 18.37
C PRO A 226 -12.74 2.64 17.04
N VAL A 227 -13.76 2.80 16.17
CA VAL A 227 -13.60 3.45 14.86
C VAL A 227 -14.17 4.86 14.97
N THR A 228 -13.34 5.89 14.80
CA THR A 228 -13.78 7.28 14.80
C THR A 228 -14.49 7.65 13.50
N VAL A 229 -15.32 8.68 13.54
CA VAL A 229 -16.29 9.01 12.45
C VAL A 229 -15.62 9.39 11.11
N ASP A 230 -14.38 9.80 11.10
CA ASP A 230 -13.55 10.09 9.93
C ASP A 230 -13.01 8.81 9.26
N ARG A 231 -12.70 7.77 10.05
CA ARG A 231 -12.05 6.55 9.57
C ARG A 231 -12.81 5.76 8.50
N PRO A 232 -14.15 5.65 8.52
CA PRO A 232 -14.88 4.98 7.45
C PRO A 232 -14.61 5.57 6.06
N LEU A 233 -14.43 6.89 5.95
CA LEU A 233 -14.11 7.52 4.67
C LEU A 233 -12.69 7.16 4.23
N THR A 234 -11.72 7.29 5.12
CA THR A 234 -10.33 6.89 4.85
C THR A 234 -10.24 5.42 4.44
N HIS A 235 -10.89 4.51 5.17
CA HIS A 235 -10.91 3.09 4.80
C HIS A 235 -11.65 2.81 3.49
N ALA A 236 -12.76 3.48 3.21
CA ALA A 236 -13.47 3.33 1.94
C ALA A 236 -12.61 3.76 0.75
N CYS A 237 -11.83 4.83 0.90
CA CYS A 237 -10.93 5.32 -0.12
C CYS A 237 -9.69 4.42 -0.25
N HIS A 238 -9.06 4.05 0.85
CA HIS A 238 -7.81 3.28 0.88
C HIS A 238 -8.03 1.82 0.49
N GLU A 239 -8.94 1.12 1.17
CA GLU A 239 -9.21 -0.30 0.91
C GLU A 239 -10.08 -0.52 -0.33
N GLY A 240 -10.91 0.48 -0.66
CA GLY A 240 -11.90 0.42 -1.73
C GLY A 240 -11.55 1.26 -2.96
N TYR A 241 -12.18 2.43 -3.04
CA TYR A 241 -12.25 3.28 -4.23
C TYR A 241 -11.70 4.69 -3.97
N PRO A 242 -10.63 5.11 -4.67
CA PRO A 242 -9.91 4.47 -5.77
C PRO A 242 -8.69 3.64 -5.36
N GLY A 243 -8.56 3.22 -4.09
CA GLY A 243 -7.40 2.55 -3.51
C GLY A 243 -7.20 1.10 -3.95
N HIS A 244 -6.91 0.22 -2.98
CA HIS A 244 -6.46 -1.16 -3.23
C HIS A 244 -7.40 -1.99 -4.10
N HIS A 245 -8.72 -1.95 -3.85
CA HIS A 245 -9.70 -2.66 -4.68
C HIS A 245 -9.63 -2.21 -6.13
N THR A 246 -9.71 -0.90 -6.36
CA THR A 246 -9.69 -0.33 -7.72
C THR A 246 -8.39 -0.71 -8.44
N MET A 247 -7.23 -0.50 -7.80
CA MET A 247 -5.93 -0.83 -8.38
C MET A 247 -5.84 -2.31 -8.78
N ARG A 248 -6.27 -3.21 -7.90
CA ARG A 248 -6.23 -4.66 -8.17
C ARG A 248 -7.18 -5.06 -9.27
N ALA A 249 -8.40 -4.53 -9.29
CA ALA A 249 -9.40 -4.83 -10.30
C ALA A 249 -8.99 -4.34 -11.69
N VAL A 250 -8.48 -3.09 -11.81
CA VAL A 250 -8.04 -2.57 -13.12
C VAL A 250 -6.77 -3.27 -13.61
N ARG A 251 -5.82 -3.59 -12.73
CA ARG A 251 -4.61 -4.36 -13.09
C ARG A 251 -4.94 -5.78 -13.51
N GLU A 252 -5.82 -6.47 -12.81
CA GLU A 252 -6.28 -7.80 -13.25
C GLU A 252 -6.87 -7.74 -14.65
N ALA A 253 -7.77 -6.78 -14.91
CA ALA A 253 -8.38 -6.63 -16.21
C ALA A 253 -7.36 -6.32 -17.31
N ALA A 254 -6.49 -5.34 -17.09
CA ALA A 254 -5.55 -4.83 -18.10
C ALA A 254 -4.31 -5.70 -18.27
N LEU A 255 -3.73 -6.22 -17.19
CA LEU A 255 -2.43 -6.90 -17.24
C LEU A 255 -2.58 -8.42 -17.23
N VAL A 256 -3.45 -8.97 -16.37
CA VAL A 256 -3.60 -10.43 -16.27
C VAL A 256 -4.50 -10.95 -17.38
N ARG A 257 -5.70 -10.38 -17.56
CA ARG A 257 -6.67 -10.92 -18.52
C ARG A 257 -6.40 -10.48 -19.94
N ALA A 258 -6.12 -9.18 -20.17
CA ALA A 258 -5.93 -8.69 -21.54
C ALA A 258 -4.53 -8.99 -22.08
N ARG A 259 -3.46 -8.90 -21.26
CA ARG A 259 -2.07 -9.11 -21.70
C ARG A 259 -1.51 -10.51 -21.35
N GLY A 260 -2.16 -11.28 -20.46
CA GLY A 260 -1.70 -12.60 -20.03
C GLY A 260 -0.49 -12.56 -19.08
N TRP A 261 -0.20 -11.43 -18.44
CA TRP A 261 0.95 -11.22 -17.56
C TRP A 261 0.68 -11.77 -16.17
N ILE A 262 1.01 -13.04 -15.98
CA ILE A 262 0.68 -13.81 -14.78
C ILE A 262 1.32 -13.26 -13.50
N GLU A 263 2.45 -12.58 -13.59
CA GLU A 263 3.15 -11.97 -12.44
C GLU A 263 2.31 -10.96 -11.67
N HIS A 264 1.29 -10.39 -12.32
CA HIS A 264 0.35 -9.47 -11.68
C HIS A 264 -0.82 -10.17 -10.96
N SER A 265 -0.87 -11.50 -11.00
CA SER A 265 -1.87 -12.28 -10.27
C SER A 265 -1.43 -12.69 -8.86
N VAL A 266 -0.25 -12.29 -8.43
CA VAL A 266 0.26 -12.46 -7.06
C VAL A 266 0.69 -11.12 -6.48
N VAL A 267 0.34 -10.87 -5.23
CA VAL A 267 0.60 -9.61 -4.53
C VAL A 267 1.50 -9.87 -3.32
N PRO A 268 2.82 -9.74 -3.44
CA PRO A 268 3.71 -9.83 -2.29
C PRO A 268 3.75 -8.50 -1.53
N LEU A 269 3.60 -8.53 -0.20
CA LEU A 269 3.61 -7.34 0.66
C LEU A 269 5.00 -6.68 0.72
N ALA A 270 6.06 -7.47 0.93
CA ALA A 270 7.42 -6.93 0.90
C ALA A 270 7.90 -6.80 -0.55
N SER A 271 7.47 -5.77 -1.25
CA SER A 271 7.80 -5.53 -2.65
C SER A 271 7.66 -4.05 -3.05
N PRO A 272 8.33 -3.61 -4.12
CA PRO A 272 8.15 -2.25 -4.65
C PRO A 272 6.71 -1.94 -5.08
N LEU A 273 5.92 -2.98 -5.40
CA LEU A 273 4.49 -2.81 -5.69
C LEU A 273 3.72 -2.28 -4.48
N ALA A 274 4.08 -2.69 -3.25
CA ALA A 274 3.46 -2.16 -2.04
C ALA A 274 3.66 -0.64 -1.93
N THR A 275 4.86 -0.13 -2.19
CA THR A 275 5.14 1.32 -2.17
C THR A 275 4.21 2.11 -3.10
N VAL A 276 4.03 1.62 -4.33
CA VAL A 276 3.11 2.25 -5.29
C VAL A 276 1.66 2.10 -4.85
N GLY A 277 1.28 0.93 -4.35
CA GLY A 277 -0.08 0.63 -3.89
C GLY A 277 -0.51 1.49 -2.71
N GLU A 278 0.34 1.58 -1.67
CA GLU A 278 0.08 2.40 -0.49
C GLU A 278 0.02 3.89 -0.85
N GLY A 279 0.95 4.34 -1.70
CA GLY A 279 0.95 5.72 -2.17
C GLY A 279 -0.30 6.08 -2.97
N ALA A 280 -0.73 5.21 -3.86
CA ALA A 280 -1.93 5.41 -4.66
C ALA A 280 -3.21 5.35 -3.80
N ALA A 281 -3.28 4.43 -2.84
CA ALA A 281 -4.42 4.31 -1.94
C ALA A 281 -4.59 5.56 -1.06
N ARG A 282 -3.49 6.09 -0.51
CA ARG A 282 -3.53 7.32 0.30
C ARG A 282 -3.88 8.55 -0.55
N LEU A 283 -3.21 8.75 -1.71
CA LEU A 283 -3.52 9.88 -2.59
C LEU A 283 -4.94 9.80 -3.14
N GLY A 284 -5.48 8.59 -3.30
CA GLY A 284 -6.81 8.35 -3.82
C GLY A 284 -7.90 9.07 -3.05
N GLU A 285 -7.80 9.18 -1.72
CA GLU A 285 -8.74 9.95 -0.91
C GLU A 285 -8.74 11.44 -1.32
N GLU A 286 -7.58 12.06 -1.43
CA GLU A 286 -7.46 13.47 -1.83
C GLU A 286 -7.92 13.71 -3.29
N MET A 287 -7.77 12.69 -4.14
CA MET A 287 -8.20 12.77 -5.54
C MET A 287 -9.72 12.87 -5.66
N ILE A 288 -10.48 12.08 -4.87
CA ILE A 288 -11.95 12.06 -4.95
C ILE A 288 -12.62 12.91 -3.88
N PHE A 289 -11.92 13.24 -2.79
CA PHE A 289 -12.40 14.12 -1.71
C PHE A 289 -11.36 15.22 -1.42
N PRO A 290 -11.23 16.25 -2.28
CA PRO A 290 -10.47 17.46 -1.93
C PRO A 290 -10.96 18.01 -0.59
N ALA A 291 -10.05 18.54 0.23
CA ALA A 291 -10.32 18.90 1.64
C ALA A 291 -11.67 19.58 1.92
N PRO A 292 -12.11 20.62 1.17
CA PRO A 292 -13.41 21.25 1.41
C PRO A 292 -14.60 20.31 1.16
N GLU A 293 -14.46 19.36 0.23
CA GLU A 293 -15.52 18.40 -0.09
C GLU A 293 -15.53 17.24 0.90
N ARG A 294 -14.36 16.87 1.43
CA ARG A 294 -14.21 15.88 2.48
C ARG A 294 -14.91 16.35 3.76
N VAL A 295 -14.60 17.57 4.22
CA VAL A 295 -15.27 18.16 5.38
C VAL A 295 -16.78 18.23 5.19
N ARG A 296 -17.24 18.67 4.01
CA ARG A 296 -18.68 18.72 3.72
C ARG A 296 -19.34 17.34 3.78
N PHE A 297 -18.69 16.30 3.27
CA PHE A 297 -19.23 14.94 3.32
C PHE A 297 -19.28 14.39 4.75
N LEU A 298 -18.27 14.68 5.55
CA LEU A 298 -18.29 14.39 6.99
C LEU A 298 -19.47 15.12 7.65
N GLU A 299 -19.57 16.43 7.48
CA GLU A 299 -20.61 17.29 8.08
C GLU A 299 -22.03 16.88 7.67
N GLU A 300 -22.29 16.70 6.37
CA GLU A 300 -23.63 16.49 5.85
C GLU A 300 -24.10 15.03 5.95
N ILE A 301 -23.18 14.05 5.97
CA ILE A 301 -23.52 12.63 5.83
C ILE A 301 -23.01 11.80 7.01
N LEU A 302 -21.70 11.72 7.25
CA LEU A 302 -21.16 10.74 8.20
C LEU A 302 -21.45 11.11 9.65
N PHE A 303 -21.30 12.38 10.04
CA PHE A 303 -21.60 12.84 11.39
C PHE A 303 -23.09 12.62 11.77
N PRO A 304 -24.08 13.02 10.95
CA PRO A 304 -25.48 12.71 11.21
C PRO A 304 -25.77 11.22 11.31
N LEU A 305 -25.18 10.39 10.43
CA LEU A 305 -25.34 8.93 10.48
C LEU A 305 -24.76 8.33 11.76
N ALA A 306 -23.59 8.81 12.18
CA ALA A 306 -22.95 8.40 13.43
C ALA A 306 -23.64 8.97 14.68
N GLY A 307 -24.45 10.03 14.54
CA GLY A 307 -25.19 10.69 15.62
C GLY A 307 -24.40 11.77 16.34
N PHE A 308 -23.40 12.34 15.69
CA PHE A 308 -22.59 13.45 16.18
C PHE A 308 -23.10 14.81 15.66
N ASP A 309 -22.68 15.90 16.32
CA ASP A 309 -22.98 17.25 15.85
C ASP A 309 -22.16 17.56 14.58
N PRO A 310 -22.80 17.89 13.46
CA PRO A 310 -22.08 18.26 12.23
C PRO A 310 -21.09 19.42 12.39
N ALA A 311 -21.29 20.31 13.35
CA ALA A 311 -20.40 21.45 13.60
C ALA A 311 -18.96 21.03 14.01
N ASP A 312 -18.77 19.81 14.51
CA ASP A 312 -17.46 19.29 14.93
C ASP A 312 -16.67 18.70 13.75
N ALA A 313 -17.29 18.49 12.59
CA ALA A 313 -16.68 17.77 11.46
C ALA A 313 -15.35 18.40 10.99
N ALA A 314 -15.31 19.72 10.86
CA ALA A 314 -14.11 20.44 10.40
C ALA A 314 -12.94 20.29 11.39
N LEU A 315 -13.21 20.29 12.69
CA LEU A 315 -12.18 20.12 13.71
C LEU A 315 -11.66 18.69 13.75
N VAL A 316 -12.56 17.71 13.68
CA VAL A 316 -12.16 16.29 13.63
C VAL A 316 -11.30 16.02 12.39
N ASP A 317 -11.69 16.55 11.22
CA ASP A 317 -10.93 16.41 9.98
C ASP A 317 -9.52 17.02 10.09
N ALA A 318 -9.39 18.22 10.68
CA ALA A 318 -8.11 18.87 10.87
C ALA A 318 -7.20 18.09 11.81
N VAL A 319 -7.73 17.64 12.96
CA VAL A 319 -6.99 16.85 13.95
C VAL A 319 -6.57 15.49 13.37
N SER A 320 -7.46 14.78 12.67
CA SER A 320 -7.19 13.49 12.05
C SER A 320 -6.14 13.59 10.94
N THR A 321 -6.22 14.62 10.10
CA THR A 321 -5.24 14.88 9.04
C THR A 321 -3.85 15.13 9.63
N THR A 322 -3.75 15.97 10.65
CA THR A 322 -2.47 16.27 11.32
C THR A 322 -1.89 15.03 12.00
N ALA A 323 -2.74 14.20 12.63
CA ALA A 323 -2.30 12.95 13.23
C ALA A 323 -1.81 11.93 12.17
N THR A 324 -2.45 11.89 11.00
CA THR A 324 -2.01 11.07 9.86
C THR A 324 -0.63 11.51 9.33
N ASP A 325 -0.38 12.82 9.29
CA ASP A 325 0.91 13.37 8.87
C ASP A 325 2.03 13.09 9.89
N LEU A 326 1.70 12.92 11.16
CA LEU A 326 2.64 12.41 12.19
C LEU A 326 2.92 10.91 12.02
N LEU A 327 1.89 10.12 11.73
CA LEU A 327 1.90 8.67 11.78
C LEU A 327 2.96 8.06 10.85
N PHE A 328 2.95 8.40 9.57
CA PHE A 328 3.77 7.70 8.58
C PHE A 328 5.28 8.01 8.69
N PRO A 329 5.72 9.27 8.78
CA PRO A 329 7.13 9.57 9.01
C PRO A 329 7.62 9.09 10.38
N GLY A 330 6.79 9.26 11.43
CA GLY A 330 7.12 8.81 12.78
C GLY A 330 7.33 7.30 12.88
N ASN A 331 6.51 6.52 12.19
CA ASN A 331 6.70 5.07 12.08
C ASN A 331 8.04 4.73 11.42
N THR A 332 8.38 5.40 10.32
CA THR A 332 9.65 5.19 9.61
C THR A 332 10.84 5.49 10.51
N ARG A 333 10.78 6.60 11.27
CA ARG A 333 11.80 6.98 12.25
C ARG A 333 12.03 5.90 13.30
N VAL A 334 10.94 5.44 13.94
CA VAL A 334 11.02 4.43 14.99
C VAL A 334 11.49 3.10 14.43
N ALA A 335 10.96 2.67 13.28
CA ALA A 335 11.35 1.43 12.63
C ALA A 335 12.84 1.39 12.29
N ARG A 336 13.40 2.50 11.74
CA ARG A 336 14.83 2.60 11.46
C ARG A 336 15.66 2.41 12.75
N GLY A 337 15.36 3.19 13.79
CA GLY A 337 16.10 3.12 15.04
C GLY A 337 16.04 1.76 15.72
N PHE A 338 14.88 1.11 15.69
CA PHE A 338 14.67 -0.18 16.31
C PHE A 338 15.31 -1.34 15.53
N ILE A 339 15.14 -1.40 14.23
CA ILE A 339 15.69 -2.48 13.39
C ILE A 339 17.22 -2.41 13.33
N ASP A 340 17.79 -1.22 13.29
CA ASP A 340 19.23 -1.02 13.30
C ASP A 340 19.86 -1.19 14.70
N GLY A 341 19.04 -1.46 15.73
CA GLY A 341 19.50 -1.67 17.09
C GLY A 341 19.97 -0.40 17.80
N ALA A 342 19.67 0.77 17.27
CA ALA A 342 19.95 2.07 17.89
C ALA A 342 18.96 2.39 19.03
N LEU A 343 17.77 1.78 19.00
CA LEU A 343 16.74 1.89 20.02
C LEU A 343 16.46 0.51 20.64
N SER A 344 16.41 0.46 21.95
CA SER A 344 15.82 -0.65 22.69
C SER A 344 14.28 -0.69 22.47
N ARG A 345 13.63 -1.80 22.80
CA ARG A 345 12.17 -1.92 22.76
C ARG A 345 11.47 -0.83 23.58
N GLU A 346 11.99 -0.54 24.80
CA GLU A 346 11.44 0.47 25.70
C GLU A 346 11.55 1.88 25.09
N GLU A 347 12.71 2.22 24.50
CA GLU A 347 12.93 3.51 23.84
C GLU A 347 12.06 3.65 22.59
N ALA A 348 11.91 2.59 21.79
CA ALA A 348 11.04 2.58 20.60
C ALA A 348 9.57 2.79 20.99
N CYS A 349 9.05 2.09 22.00
CA CYS A 349 7.70 2.33 22.54
C CYS A 349 7.57 3.73 23.15
N GLY A 350 8.60 4.25 23.80
CA GLY A 350 8.65 5.63 24.29
C GLY A 350 8.45 6.62 23.13
N LEU A 351 9.22 6.48 22.05
CA LEU A 351 9.10 7.34 20.88
C LEU A 351 7.74 7.22 20.17
N LEU A 352 7.16 6.02 20.05
CA LEU A 352 5.81 5.84 19.50
C LEU A 352 4.76 6.61 20.32
N ARG A 353 4.91 6.63 21.63
CA ARG A 353 4.03 7.40 22.53
C ARG A 353 4.24 8.91 22.39
N ASP A 354 5.49 9.34 22.35
CA ASP A 354 5.86 10.75 22.38
C ASP A 354 5.65 11.41 21.00
N VAL A 355 5.96 10.70 19.91
CA VAL A 355 5.84 11.22 18.53
C VAL A 355 4.45 10.99 17.97
N LEU A 356 3.87 9.78 18.09
CA LEU A 356 2.59 9.42 17.49
C LEU A 356 1.40 9.56 18.46
N LEU A 357 1.65 10.03 19.68
CA LEU A 357 0.64 10.25 20.71
C LEU A 357 -0.13 8.95 21.10
N LEU A 358 0.48 7.80 20.88
CA LEU A 358 -0.14 6.49 21.17
C LEU A 358 -0.20 6.24 22.67
N ASP A 359 -1.20 5.50 23.09
CA ASP A 359 -1.19 4.92 24.44
C ASP A 359 -0.19 3.74 24.54
N PRO A 360 0.11 3.26 25.76
CA PRO A 360 1.11 2.20 25.94
C PRO A 360 0.76 0.89 25.21
N GLU A 361 -0.50 0.51 25.12
CA GLU A 361 -0.95 -0.72 24.46
C GLU A 361 -0.87 -0.60 22.94
N ALA A 362 -1.30 0.53 22.40
CA ALA A 362 -1.19 0.86 20.98
C ALA A 362 0.28 0.96 20.53
N ALA A 363 1.17 1.54 21.35
CA ALA A 363 2.61 1.60 21.08
C ALA A 363 3.24 0.21 20.98
N GLU A 364 2.89 -0.70 21.90
CA GLU A 364 3.35 -2.09 21.85
C GLU A 364 2.80 -2.85 20.62
N ALA A 365 1.54 -2.63 20.27
CA ALA A 365 0.95 -3.22 19.05
C ALA A 365 1.67 -2.70 17.79
N HIS A 366 1.97 -1.41 17.75
CA HIS A 366 2.68 -0.77 16.64
C HIS A 366 4.12 -1.28 16.51
N LEU A 367 4.81 -1.49 17.64
CA LEU A 367 6.16 -2.05 17.61
C LEU A 367 6.16 -3.51 17.13
N ARG A 368 5.15 -4.32 17.48
CA ARG A 368 4.97 -5.67 16.89
C ARG A 368 4.78 -5.61 15.39
N PHE A 369 4.01 -4.65 14.87
CA PHE A 369 3.89 -4.42 13.44
C PHE A 369 5.25 -4.12 12.79
N ILE A 370 6.07 -3.26 13.40
CA ILE A 370 7.43 -2.97 12.91
C ILE A 370 8.31 -4.23 12.94
N GLU A 371 8.24 -5.05 13.99
CA GLU A 371 8.99 -6.32 14.06
C GLU A 371 8.60 -7.28 12.93
N GLU A 372 7.32 -7.39 12.62
CA GLU A 372 6.79 -8.30 11.61
C GLU A 372 7.04 -7.82 10.19
N PHE A 373 6.77 -6.54 9.93
CA PHE A 373 6.81 -5.96 8.59
C PHE A 373 8.13 -5.23 8.26
N GLN A 374 9.05 -5.10 9.23
CA GLN A 374 10.39 -4.54 9.05
C GLN A 374 10.37 -3.12 8.46
N ALA A 375 10.95 -2.90 7.27
CA ALA A 375 11.02 -1.60 6.62
C ALA A 375 9.71 -1.16 5.93
N TYR A 376 8.60 -1.90 6.09
CA TYR A 376 7.31 -1.56 5.46
C TYR A 376 6.83 -0.12 5.73
N PRO A 377 7.03 0.49 6.91
CA PRO A 377 6.64 1.88 7.15
C PRO A 377 7.14 2.87 6.09
N VAL A 378 8.27 2.58 5.42
CA VAL A 378 8.77 3.45 4.35
C VAL A 378 7.88 3.43 3.11
N ALA A 379 7.19 2.31 2.83
CA ALA A 379 6.25 2.22 1.72
C ALA A 379 5.06 3.17 1.89
N LEU A 380 4.60 3.35 3.14
CA LEU A 380 3.48 4.25 3.47
C LEU A 380 3.87 5.73 3.31
N SER A 381 5.04 6.12 3.82
CA SER A 381 5.51 7.51 3.77
C SER A 381 5.99 7.92 2.39
N GLU A 382 6.95 7.18 1.83
CA GLU A 382 7.58 7.51 0.55
C GLU A 382 6.69 7.17 -0.64
N GLY A 383 5.86 6.13 -0.53
CA GLY A 383 4.88 5.80 -1.56
C GLY A 383 3.93 6.96 -1.83
N TYR A 384 3.36 7.54 -0.77
CA TYR A 384 2.50 8.71 -0.90
C TYR A 384 3.21 9.90 -1.54
N ARG A 385 4.42 10.22 -1.07
CA ARG A 385 5.21 11.32 -1.62
C ARG A 385 5.49 11.13 -3.12
N LEU A 386 5.96 9.96 -3.51
CA LEU A 386 6.30 9.64 -4.91
C LEU A 386 5.07 9.69 -5.82
N VAL A 387 3.97 9.06 -5.43
CA VAL A 387 2.75 9.05 -6.25
C VAL A 387 2.15 10.44 -6.35
N ARG A 388 2.10 11.20 -5.25
CA ARG A 388 1.62 12.59 -5.25
C ARG A 388 2.46 13.48 -6.16
N ASP A 389 3.79 13.41 -6.05
CA ASP A 389 4.71 14.23 -6.84
C ASP A 389 4.62 13.88 -8.34
N TYR A 390 4.45 12.60 -8.68
CA TYR A 390 4.23 12.14 -10.05
C TYR A 390 2.88 12.60 -10.60
N VAL A 391 1.81 12.42 -9.86
CA VAL A 391 0.44 12.80 -10.27
C VAL A 391 0.32 14.32 -10.39
N GLY A 392 0.90 15.06 -9.47
CA GLY A 392 0.90 16.52 -9.47
C GLY A 392 -0.50 17.11 -9.35
N SER A 393 -0.60 18.41 -9.66
CA SER A 393 -1.86 19.19 -9.61
C SER A 393 -2.34 19.67 -10.99
N GLY A 394 -1.72 19.20 -12.07
CA GLY A 394 -2.02 19.58 -13.45
C GLY A 394 -3.37 19.08 -13.95
N ALA A 395 -3.77 19.53 -15.17
CA ALA A 395 -5.00 19.09 -15.82
C ALA A 395 -4.99 17.60 -16.17
N ASP A 396 -3.81 17.00 -16.28
CA ASP A 396 -3.54 15.58 -16.57
C ASP A 396 -3.46 14.69 -15.33
N ARG A 397 -3.75 15.25 -14.14
CA ARG A 397 -3.62 14.51 -12.86
C ARG A 397 -4.37 13.18 -12.84
N TRP A 398 -5.56 13.12 -13.43
CA TRP A 398 -6.36 11.90 -13.49
C TRP A 398 -5.80 10.87 -14.46
N GLU A 399 -5.22 11.31 -15.57
CA GLU A 399 -4.53 10.43 -16.53
C GLU A 399 -3.29 9.80 -15.87
N ARG A 400 -2.48 10.62 -15.19
CA ARG A 400 -1.31 10.13 -14.43
C ARG A 400 -1.70 9.19 -13.29
N PHE A 401 -2.76 9.51 -12.56
CA PHE A 401 -3.26 8.63 -11.51
C PHE A 401 -3.78 7.31 -12.07
N ALA A 402 -4.55 7.34 -13.16
CA ALA A 402 -4.99 6.14 -13.88
C ALA A 402 -3.81 5.28 -14.35
N HIS A 403 -2.72 5.91 -14.85
CA HIS A 403 -1.50 5.22 -15.23
C HIS A 403 -0.86 4.48 -14.04
N VAL A 404 -0.75 5.13 -12.87
CA VAL A 404 -0.23 4.50 -11.64
C VAL A 404 -1.08 3.30 -11.23
N LEU A 405 -2.40 3.39 -11.35
CA LEU A 405 -3.31 2.30 -10.98
C LEU A 405 -3.28 1.13 -11.95
N THR A 406 -3.04 1.37 -13.24
CA THR A 406 -3.26 0.37 -14.30
C THR A 406 -1.96 -0.27 -14.78
N GLU A 407 -0.90 0.52 -14.97
CA GLU A 407 0.34 0.03 -15.59
C GLU A 407 1.33 -0.58 -14.55
N PRO A 408 2.28 -1.41 -14.98
CA PRO A 408 3.23 -2.09 -14.09
C PRO A 408 4.37 -1.17 -13.64
N VAL A 409 4.01 -0.02 -13.06
CA VAL A 409 4.98 0.96 -12.57
C VAL A 409 5.52 0.59 -11.20
N LEU A 410 6.80 0.91 -10.98
CA LEU A 410 7.51 0.80 -9.72
C LEU A 410 7.98 2.19 -9.24
N PRO A 411 8.46 2.33 -7.99
CA PRO A 411 8.88 3.63 -7.44
C PRO A 411 9.87 4.41 -8.32
N GLY A 412 10.82 3.71 -8.97
CA GLY A 412 11.79 4.32 -9.87
C GLY A 412 11.17 4.98 -11.10
N ASP A 413 10.02 4.49 -11.57
CA ASP A 413 9.32 5.03 -12.73
C ASP A 413 8.55 6.32 -12.40
N LEU A 414 8.28 6.56 -11.10
CA LEU A 414 7.54 7.72 -10.59
C LEU A 414 8.44 8.91 -10.26
N THR A 415 9.76 8.79 -10.41
CA THR A 415 10.66 9.93 -10.21
C THR A 415 10.59 10.89 -11.40
N LEU A 416 10.69 12.21 -11.14
CA LEU A 416 10.49 13.29 -12.13
C LEU A 416 11.35 13.24 -13.39
N ASN A 417 12.30 12.30 -13.51
CA ASN A 417 13.07 12.02 -14.72
C ASN A 417 12.40 11.00 -15.66
N GLY A 418 11.28 10.41 -15.26
CA GLY A 418 10.45 9.50 -16.03
C GLY A 418 9.24 10.23 -16.62
N SER A 419 9.43 11.29 -17.40
CA SER A 419 8.34 11.75 -18.28
C SER A 419 8.04 10.64 -19.26
N PRO A 420 6.77 10.19 -19.40
CA PRO A 420 6.41 9.28 -20.46
C PRO A 420 6.72 9.98 -21.79
N GLY A 421 7.67 9.40 -22.56
CA GLY A 421 8.01 9.83 -23.92
C GLY A 421 6.93 9.45 -24.91
#